data_f0ed06506d5839c1c1a2d5df84d5b671
#
_entry.id   f0ed06506d5839c1c1a2d5df84d5b671
#
_cell.length_a   1.000
_cell.length_b   1.000
_cell.length_c   1.000
_cell.angle_alpha   90.00
_cell.angle_beta   90.00
_cell.angle_gamma   90.00
#
_symmetry.space_group_name_H-M   'P 1'
#
loop_
_entity.id
_entity.type
_entity.pdbx_description
1 polymer ?
#
loop_
_entity_poly.entity_id
_entity_poly.type
_entity_poly.pdbx_seq_one_letter_code
_entity_poly.pdbx_strand_id
1 'polypeptide(L)'
;MHNPSKQKTPMPVQEPEVRSRNFDEVALGYTEEQAVSEAQRCLNCRNKPCTGGCPVSINIPAFIHEVAERNFEGAYETLSRSTALPAVCGRVCPQESQCESRCVCGIKGEPVAIGRLERFVADWHSANATEKPVRPAPNGHKVAVIGSGPSGLSCAGELARKGYAVTVFEALHLAGGVLVYGIPEFRLPKRIVRREIENLQALGVDVETNVVIGKTLTIDELQKEYGFEAVFIGSGAGLPKFMGIPGESWKGVYSANEFLTRINLMKAYRPNSATPVQHGKKVAVVGGGNVAMDAARCARRLGAEVTIVYRRTEAELPARKEEVEHAKEEGIQFRFLTNPLEILADDQGWVRSIRCQEMALGEPDASGRRRPVPVEGSEMELPMDCVIMALGTSPNPLIKSTTEGLETQKWGGIVADADTGLTSRPGVYAGGDAVSGAATVILAMGAGKTAASAIDRQLMG
;
A
#
# COMPACT_ATOMS: atom_id res chain seq x y z
N MET A 1 21.80 5.45 26.93
CA MET A 1 22.95 6.34 26.58
C MET A 1 22.61 7.01 25.26
N HIS A 2 22.82 8.32 25.07
CA HIS A 2 22.48 8.99 23.80
C HIS A 2 23.52 8.68 22.71
N ASN A 3 23.07 8.32 21.49
CA ASN A 3 23.92 8.13 20.32
C ASN A 3 24.00 9.44 19.51
N PRO A 4 25.17 10.11 19.44
CA PRO A 4 25.33 11.39 18.76
C PRO A 4 25.47 11.30 17.25
N SER A 5 25.38 10.11 16.65
CA SER A 5 25.49 9.91 15.20
C SER A 5 24.49 10.77 14.44
N LYS A 6 24.97 11.45 13.41
CA LYS A 6 24.13 12.22 12.47
C LYS A 6 23.55 11.37 11.34
N GLN A 7 24.01 10.14 11.19
CA GLN A 7 23.58 9.21 10.15
C GLN A 7 22.72 8.11 10.75
N LYS A 8 21.73 7.65 9.97
CA LYS A 8 20.92 6.48 10.30
C LYS A 8 21.80 5.23 10.36
N THR A 9 21.45 4.30 11.23
CA THR A 9 21.95 2.93 11.14
C THR A 9 21.55 2.33 9.79
N PRO A 10 22.50 1.85 8.96
CA PRO A 10 22.18 1.27 7.67
C PRO A 10 21.23 0.06 7.82
N MET A 11 20.26 -0.06 6.93
CA MET A 11 19.44 -1.27 6.84
C MET A 11 20.24 -2.35 6.10
N PRO A 12 20.44 -3.52 6.68
CA PRO A 12 20.99 -4.66 5.93
C PRO A 12 20.05 -5.05 4.80
N VAL A 13 20.58 -5.19 3.60
CA VAL A 13 19.83 -5.57 2.40
C VAL A 13 20.54 -6.66 1.63
N GLN A 14 19.79 -7.46 0.84
CA GLN A 14 20.40 -8.40 -0.10
C GLN A 14 21.19 -7.65 -1.18
N GLU A 15 22.30 -8.21 -1.62
CA GLU A 15 23.10 -7.67 -2.73
C GLU A 15 22.26 -7.54 -4.01
N PRO A 16 22.39 -6.47 -4.80
CA PRO A 16 21.54 -6.17 -5.96
C PRO A 16 21.48 -7.30 -7.00
N GLU A 17 22.62 -7.94 -7.30
CA GLU A 17 22.70 -9.04 -8.25
C GLU A 17 21.94 -10.29 -7.75
N VAL A 18 21.95 -10.53 -6.45
CA VAL A 18 21.25 -11.64 -5.81
C VAL A 18 19.76 -11.38 -5.76
N ARG A 19 19.35 -10.21 -5.21
CA ARG A 19 17.95 -9.88 -5.01
C ARG A 19 17.17 -9.68 -6.31
N SER A 20 17.84 -9.28 -7.40
CA SER A 20 17.22 -9.15 -8.72
C SER A 20 16.78 -10.47 -9.37
N ARG A 21 17.12 -11.62 -8.75
CA ARG A 21 16.85 -12.96 -9.27
C ARG A 21 15.98 -13.82 -8.35
N ASN A 22 15.52 -13.28 -7.24
CA ASN A 22 14.66 -13.98 -6.29
C ASN A 22 13.51 -13.10 -5.80
N PHE A 23 12.52 -13.67 -5.11
CA PHE A 23 11.40 -12.97 -4.53
C PHE A 23 11.47 -12.90 -2.99
N ASP A 24 12.62 -13.21 -2.40
CA ASP A 24 12.83 -13.09 -0.96
C ASP A 24 12.90 -11.63 -0.52
N GLU A 25 12.59 -11.37 0.74
CA GLU A 25 12.54 -10.00 1.29
C GLU A 25 13.90 -9.30 1.13
N VAL A 26 13.90 -8.14 0.49
CA VAL A 26 15.12 -7.38 0.15
C VAL A 26 15.79 -6.81 1.39
N ALA A 27 15.04 -6.10 2.23
CA ALA A 27 15.54 -5.57 3.49
C ALA A 27 15.54 -6.66 4.55
N LEU A 28 16.67 -6.88 5.24
CA LEU A 28 16.85 -8.00 6.17
C LEU A 28 16.43 -7.68 7.61
N GLY A 29 16.19 -6.40 7.92
CA GLY A 29 15.84 -5.96 9.27
C GLY A 29 17.07 -5.62 10.13
N TYR A 30 16.82 -4.97 11.27
CA TYR A 30 17.85 -4.69 12.26
C TYR A 30 18.08 -5.86 13.20
N THR A 31 19.32 -6.01 13.69
CA THR A 31 19.61 -6.76 14.92
C THR A 31 19.17 -5.93 16.14
N GLU A 32 19.14 -6.57 17.32
CA GLU A 32 18.82 -5.85 18.57
C GLU A 32 19.80 -4.69 18.82
N GLU A 33 21.09 -4.89 18.59
CA GLU A 33 22.14 -3.89 18.77
C GLU A 33 21.97 -2.72 17.81
N GLN A 34 21.64 -3.00 16.53
CA GLN A 34 21.37 -1.98 15.54
C GLN A 34 20.13 -1.17 15.91
N ALA A 35 19.06 -1.84 16.35
CA ALA A 35 17.82 -1.17 16.76
C ALA A 35 18.03 -0.28 17.98
N VAL A 36 18.72 -0.77 19.01
CA VAL A 36 19.04 0.01 20.22
C VAL A 36 19.92 1.21 19.87
N SER A 37 20.97 1.00 19.05
CA SER A 37 21.85 2.08 18.61
C SER A 37 21.08 3.17 17.83
N GLU A 38 20.18 2.80 16.94
CA GLU A 38 19.34 3.74 16.19
C GLU A 38 18.33 4.45 17.10
N ALA A 39 17.70 3.71 18.02
CA ALA A 39 16.74 4.27 18.96
C ALA A 39 17.38 5.33 19.88
N GLN A 40 18.64 5.13 20.29
CA GLN A 40 19.41 6.07 21.10
C GLN A 40 19.72 7.40 20.39
N ARG A 41 19.50 7.53 19.09
CA ARG A 41 19.57 8.82 18.36
C ARG A 41 18.37 9.71 18.63
N CYS A 42 17.26 9.14 19.12
CA CYS A 42 16.03 9.89 19.38
C CYS A 42 16.22 10.90 20.52
N LEU A 43 15.85 12.16 20.25
CA LEU A 43 15.94 13.25 21.22
C LEU A 43 14.77 13.28 22.22
N ASN A 44 13.81 12.38 22.10
CA ASN A 44 12.58 12.35 22.92
C ASN A 44 11.91 13.73 23.03
N CYS A 45 11.66 14.38 21.89
CA CYS A 45 11.17 15.76 21.80
C CYS A 45 9.85 15.95 22.52
N ARG A 46 9.72 16.99 23.37
CA ARG A 46 8.50 17.31 24.12
C ARG A 46 7.28 17.50 23.19
N ASN A 47 7.46 18.17 22.04
CA ASN A 47 6.39 18.49 21.10
C ASN A 47 6.05 17.35 20.11
N LYS A 48 6.82 16.25 20.14
CA LYS A 48 6.59 15.03 19.32
C LYS A 48 6.23 15.31 17.86
N PRO A 49 7.01 16.10 17.08
CA PRO A 49 6.61 16.49 15.73
C PRO A 49 6.45 15.29 14.79
N CYS A 50 7.21 14.22 14.98
CA CYS A 50 7.09 12.97 14.23
C CYS A 50 5.72 12.31 14.42
N THR A 51 5.13 12.32 15.63
CA THR A 51 3.77 11.81 15.90
C THR A 51 2.73 12.54 15.05
N GLY A 52 2.85 13.88 14.92
CA GLY A 52 1.98 14.68 14.04
C GLY A 52 2.18 14.42 12.54
N GLY A 53 3.22 13.70 12.15
CA GLY A 53 3.45 13.22 10.78
C GLY A 53 2.90 11.82 10.53
N CYS A 54 2.39 11.12 11.55
CA CYS A 54 1.84 9.78 11.43
C CYS A 54 0.30 9.83 11.29
N PRO A 55 -0.29 9.31 10.20
CA PRO A 55 -1.74 9.32 9.98
C PRO A 55 -2.57 8.58 11.04
N VAL A 56 -1.96 7.66 11.79
CA VAL A 56 -2.61 6.93 12.89
C VAL A 56 -2.12 7.37 14.26
N SER A 57 -1.33 8.46 14.32
CA SER A 57 -0.87 9.12 15.54
C SER A 57 -0.13 8.21 16.54
N ILE A 58 0.77 7.35 16.05
CA ILE A 58 1.63 6.53 16.90
C ILE A 58 2.43 7.41 17.86
N ASN A 59 2.51 7.06 19.14
CA ASN A 59 3.38 7.74 20.10
C ASN A 59 4.84 7.35 19.85
N ILE A 60 5.39 7.90 18.76
CA ILE A 60 6.71 7.54 18.23
C ILE A 60 7.85 7.70 19.28
N PRO A 61 7.99 8.82 20.01
CA PRO A 61 9.05 8.91 20.99
C PRO A 61 8.94 7.87 22.11
N ALA A 62 7.72 7.46 22.49
CA ALA A 62 7.53 6.46 23.54
C ALA A 62 8.03 5.08 23.10
N PHE A 63 7.57 4.55 21.93
CA PHE A 63 8.03 3.23 21.50
C PHE A 63 9.55 3.21 21.22
N ILE A 64 10.13 4.31 20.69
CA ILE A 64 11.58 4.40 20.47
C ILE A 64 12.34 4.40 21.80
N HIS A 65 11.82 5.07 22.82
CA HIS A 65 12.42 5.05 24.14
C HIS A 65 12.43 3.63 24.73
N GLU A 66 11.31 2.89 24.62
CA GLU A 66 11.25 1.48 25.03
C GLU A 66 12.28 0.62 24.28
N VAL A 67 12.47 0.84 22.97
CA VAL A 67 13.53 0.15 22.21
C VAL A 67 14.92 0.48 22.75
N ALA A 68 15.20 1.76 23.07
CA ALA A 68 16.50 2.18 23.61
C ALA A 68 16.82 1.53 24.97
N GLU A 69 15.79 1.24 25.76
CA GLU A 69 15.87 0.56 27.07
C GLU A 69 15.75 -0.98 26.94
N ARG A 70 15.74 -1.53 25.73
CA ARG A 70 15.58 -2.97 25.43
C ARG A 70 14.25 -3.57 25.94
N ASN A 71 13.24 -2.74 26.18
CA ASN A 71 11.88 -3.18 26.47
C ASN A 71 11.08 -3.33 25.17
N PHE A 72 11.40 -4.35 24.37
CA PHE A 72 10.83 -4.51 23.02
C PHE A 72 9.34 -4.86 23.05
N GLU A 73 8.88 -5.60 24.08
CA GLU A 73 7.47 -5.89 24.26
C GLU A 73 6.68 -4.62 24.60
N GLY A 74 7.15 -3.78 25.52
CA GLY A 74 6.53 -2.49 25.82
C GLY A 74 6.48 -1.57 24.60
N ALA A 75 7.52 -1.62 23.75
CA ALA A 75 7.52 -0.90 22.46
C ALA A 75 6.41 -1.41 21.53
N TYR A 76 6.21 -2.73 21.44
CA TYR A 76 5.13 -3.32 20.66
C TYR A 76 3.74 -2.94 21.21
N GLU A 77 3.53 -2.99 22.51
CA GLU A 77 2.29 -2.53 23.13
C GLU A 77 1.99 -1.06 22.77
N THR A 78 3.01 -0.21 22.80
CA THR A 78 2.86 1.20 22.43
C THR A 78 2.47 1.39 20.97
N LEU A 79 3.03 0.60 20.04
CA LEU A 79 2.65 0.58 18.62
C LEU A 79 1.22 0.07 18.44
N SER A 80 0.88 -1.06 19.03
CA SER A 80 -0.39 -1.77 18.84
C SER A 80 -1.62 -1.00 19.35
N ARG A 81 -1.44 -0.03 20.26
CA ARG A 81 -2.49 0.92 20.69
C ARG A 81 -2.94 1.84 19.56
N SER A 82 -2.09 2.12 18.58
CA SER A 82 -2.35 3.08 17.50
C SER A 82 -2.51 2.45 16.12
N THR A 83 -1.92 1.29 15.88
CA THR A 83 -1.96 0.60 14.59
C THR A 83 -2.35 -0.86 14.76
N ALA A 84 -3.17 -1.35 13.83
CA ALA A 84 -3.56 -2.76 13.76
C ALA A 84 -2.57 -3.63 12.95
N LEU A 85 -1.65 -3.00 12.18
CA LEU A 85 -0.76 -3.68 11.24
C LEU A 85 0.69 -3.15 11.34
N PRO A 86 1.35 -3.20 12.51
CA PRO A 86 2.67 -2.59 12.70
C PRO A 86 3.74 -3.22 11.81
N ALA A 87 3.73 -4.54 11.60
CA ALA A 87 4.70 -5.23 10.77
C ALA A 87 4.59 -4.85 9.28
N VAL A 88 3.39 -4.45 8.82
CA VAL A 88 3.14 -3.92 7.48
C VAL A 88 3.64 -2.48 7.40
N CYS A 89 3.24 -1.62 8.34
CA CYS A 89 3.58 -0.19 8.35
C CYS A 89 5.10 0.03 8.34
N GLY A 90 5.85 -0.69 9.16
CA GLY A 90 7.30 -0.60 9.23
C GLY A 90 8.02 -0.93 7.91
N ARG A 91 7.34 -1.68 6.99
CA ARG A 91 7.88 -2.07 5.67
C ARG A 91 7.47 -1.15 4.53
N VAL A 92 6.22 -0.66 4.53
CA VAL A 92 5.64 -0.05 3.32
C VAL A 92 5.27 1.42 3.45
N CYS A 93 5.24 1.99 4.66
CA CYS A 93 4.99 3.42 4.84
C CYS A 93 6.06 4.27 4.13
N PRO A 94 5.69 5.36 3.47
CA PRO A 94 6.64 6.34 2.95
C PRO A 94 7.12 7.27 4.09
N GLN A 95 7.88 6.72 5.04
CA GLN A 95 8.31 7.41 6.26
C GLN A 95 9.06 8.71 5.96
N GLU A 96 9.82 8.73 4.86
CA GLU A 96 10.61 9.88 4.39
C GLU A 96 9.76 11.12 4.08
N SER A 97 8.47 10.95 3.77
CA SER A 97 7.52 12.03 3.53
C SER A 97 6.51 12.24 4.67
N GLN A 98 6.52 11.39 5.69
CA GLN A 98 5.58 11.38 6.82
C GLN A 98 6.29 11.64 8.14
N CYS A 99 6.39 10.64 9.01
CA CYS A 99 6.96 10.79 10.37
C CYS A 99 8.43 11.20 10.37
N GLU A 100 9.26 10.63 9.51
CA GLU A 100 10.69 10.94 9.43
C GLU A 100 10.95 12.35 8.89
N SER A 101 10.12 12.84 7.95
CA SER A 101 10.24 14.22 7.44
C SER A 101 10.09 15.28 8.51
N ARG A 102 9.44 14.94 9.64
CA ARG A 102 9.22 15.84 10.76
C ARG A 102 10.17 15.59 11.94
N CYS A 103 11.10 14.65 11.80
CA CYS A 103 12.07 14.34 12.84
C CYS A 103 13.08 15.48 12.99
N VAL A 104 13.27 15.98 14.23
CA VAL A 104 14.19 17.08 14.54
C VAL A 104 15.65 16.72 14.19
N CYS A 105 16.04 15.45 14.31
CA CYS A 105 17.39 15.00 13.91
C CYS A 105 17.67 15.27 12.43
N GLY A 106 16.64 15.28 11.58
CA GLY A 106 16.74 15.58 10.14
C GLY A 106 17.17 17.02 9.81
N ILE A 107 17.16 17.95 10.79
CA ILE A 107 17.59 19.35 10.57
C ILE A 107 19.11 19.45 10.41
N LYS A 108 19.87 18.63 11.13
CA LYS A 108 21.35 18.67 11.16
C LYS A 108 22.02 17.37 10.69
N GLY A 109 21.23 16.42 10.25
CA GLY A 109 21.70 15.11 9.80
C GLY A 109 20.54 14.33 9.17
N GLU A 110 20.54 13.01 9.32
CA GLU A 110 19.43 12.17 8.91
C GLU A 110 18.42 12.02 10.06
N PRO A 111 17.09 11.97 9.73
CA PRO A 111 16.07 11.66 10.73
C PRO A 111 16.34 10.29 11.37
N VAL A 112 15.78 10.03 12.55
CA VAL A 112 15.75 8.68 13.13
C VAL A 112 15.00 7.75 12.20
N ALA A 113 15.50 6.54 12.00
CA ALA A 113 14.90 5.51 11.14
C ALA A 113 13.64 4.89 11.78
N ILE A 114 12.58 5.70 11.89
CA ILE A 114 11.36 5.37 12.64
C ILE A 114 10.70 4.10 12.11
N GLY A 115 10.54 4.00 10.77
CA GLY A 115 9.92 2.83 10.16
C GLY A 115 10.75 1.56 10.32
N ARG A 116 12.09 1.66 10.30
CA ARG A 116 12.97 0.50 10.53
C ARG A 116 12.88 0.01 11.98
N LEU A 117 12.71 0.91 12.94
CA LEU A 117 12.47 0.57 14.34
C LEU A 117 11.07 -0.03 14.56
N GLU A 118 10.03 0.51 13.92
CA GLU A 118 8.67 -0.05 13.94
C GLU A 118 8.68 -1.48 13.40
N ARG A 119 9.34 -1.72 12.26
CA ARG A 119 9.54 -3.05 11.70
C ARG A 119 10.26 -3.98 12.67
N PHE A 120 11.37 -3.54 13.26
CA PHE A 120 12.14 -4.34 14.21
C PHE A 120 11.28 -4.80 15.37
N VAL A 121 10.54 -3.88 16.00
CA VAL A 121 9.65 -4.17 17.14
C VAL A 121 8.58 -5.20 16.75
N ALA A 122 7.94 -5.03 15.61
CA ALA A 122 6.91 -5.94 15.14
C ALA A 122 7.47 -7.34 14.80
N ASP A 123 8.65 -7.40 14.18
CA ASP A 123 9.34 -8.66 13.85
C ASP A 123 9.81 -9.38 15.12
N TRP A 124 10.37 -8.63 16.09
CA TRP A 124 10.80 -9.17 17.37
C TRP A 124 9.63 -9.76 18.16
N HIS A 125 8.54 -9.00 18.33
CA HIS A 125 7.31 -9.52 18.96
C HIS A 125 6.82 -10.76 18.24
N SER A 126 6.76 -10.74 16.93
CA SER A 126 6.36 -11.87 16.11
C SER A 126 7.19 -13.14 16.33
N ALA A 127 8.47 -13.00 16.65
CA ALA A 127 9.37 -14.13 16.91
C ALA A 127 9.32 -14.63 18.35
N ASN A 128 8.99 -13.77 19.31
CA ASN A 128 9.10 -14.05 20.75
C ASN A 128 7.75 -14.19 21.48
N ALA A 129 6.64 -13.63 20.92
CA ALA A 129 5.33 -13.74 21.56
C ALA A 129 4.85 -15.18 21.60
N THR A 130 4.50 -15.63 22.79
CA THR A 130 3.95 -16.97 23.05
C THR A 130 2.43 -16.98 23.14
N GLU A 131 1.82 -15.82 23.38
CA GLU A 131 0.39 -15.67 23.59
C GLU A 131 -0.28 -14.98 22.39
N LYS A 132 -1.48 -15.42 22.06
CA LYS A 132 -2.32 -14.73 21.07
C LYS A 132 -3.08 -13.58 21.74
N PRO A 133 -3.49 -12.56 20.95
CA PRO A 133 -4.36 -11.51 21.48
C PRO A 133 -5.62 -12.08 22.13
N VAL A 134 -5.98 -11.54 23.31
CA VAL A 134 -7.17 -11.97 24.04
C VAL A 134 -8.41 -11.29 23.48
N ARG A 135 -9.42 -12.08 23.13
CA ARG A 135 -10.71 -11.57 22.65
C ARG A 135 -11.43 -10.81 23.79
N PRO A 136 -11.83 -9.55 23.56
CA PRO A 136 -12.61 -8.79 24.53
C PRO A 136 -14.00 -9.38 24.77
N ALA A 137 -14.64 -9.00 25.89
CA ALA A 137 -16.05 -9.34 26.15
C ALA A 137 -16.94 -8.70 25.06
N PRO A 138 -17.93 -9.45 24.52
CA PRO A 138 -18.85 -8.91 23.52
C PRO A 138 -19.65 -7.73 24.05
N ASN A 139 -19.80 -6.67 23.26
CA ASN A 139 -20.65 -5.51 23.58
C ASN A 139 -22.09 -5.61 23.01
N GLY A 140 -22.39 -6.67 22.26
CA GLY A 140 -23.72 -6.94 21.69
C GLY A 140 -23.96 -6.38 20.30
N HIS A 141 -23.08 -5.52 19.77
CA HIS A 141 -23.24 -4.88 18.46
C HIS A 141 -22.50 -5.62 17.34
N LYS A 142 -23.06 -5.55 16.12
CA LYS A 142 -22.58 -6.27 14.95
C LYS A 142 -22.30 -5.31 13.79
N VAL A 143 -21.07 -5.38 13.24
CA VAL A 143 -20.60 -4.49 12.17
C VAL A 143 -20.05 -5.30 10.99
N ALA A 144 -20.47 -4.93 9.76
CA ALA A 144 -19.92 -5.47 8.52
C ALA A 144 -18.82 -4.58 7.98
N VAL A 145 -17.73 -5.18 7.50
CA VAL A 145 -16.63 -4.49 6.82
C VAL A 145 -16.50 -5.07 5.42
N ILE A 146 -16.59 -4.22 4.39
CA ILE A 146 -16.48 -4.60 2.97
C ILE A 146 -15.07 -4.33 2.48
N GLY A 147 -14.32 -5.39 2.22
CA GLY A 147 -12.92 -5.37 1.81
C GLY A 147 -11.94 -5.53 2.95
N SER A 148 -11.00 -6.45 2.77
CA SER A 148 -9.93 -6.78 3.72
C SER A 148 -8.62 -6.04 3.45
N GLY A 149 -8.67 -4.92 2.73
CA GLY A 149 -7.52 -4.04 2.55
C GLY A 149 -7.16 -3.29 3.85
N PRO A 150 -6.13 -2.43 3.81
CA PRO A 150 -5.63 -1.74 5.01
C PRO A 150 -6.71 -0.97 5.79
N SER A 151 -7.62 -0.28 5.10
CA SER A 151 -8.71 0.47 5.74
C SER A 151 -9.70 -0.46 6.45
N GLY A 152 -10.11 -1.56 5.78
CA GLY A 152 -11.03 -2.54 6.34
C GLY A 152 -10.43 -3.27 7.55
N LEU A 153 -9.19 -3.75 7.44
CA LEU A 153 -8.50 -4.43 8.54
C LEU A 153 -8.27 -3.49 9.74
N SER A 154 -7.97 -2.21 9.49
CA SER A 154 -7.84 -1.22 10.56
C SER A 154 -9.17 -0.95 11.25
N CYS A 155 -10.25 -0.76 10.50
CA CYS A 155 -11.60 -0.58 11.04
C CYS A 155 -12.02 -1.81 11.85
N ALA A 156 -11.86 -3.01 11.31
CA ALA A 156 -12.20 -4.26 11.97
C ALA A 156 -11.43 -4.46 13.28
N GLY A 157 -10.12 -4.21 13.27
CA GLY A 157 -9.28 -4.34 14.45
C GLY A 157 -9.64 -3.37 15.59
N GLU A 158 -9.92 -2.11 15.24
CA GLU A 158 -10.34 -1.10 16.23
C GLU A 158 -11.69 -1.48 16.88
N LEU A 159 -12.65 -1.94 16.10
CA LEU A 159 -13.96 -2.36 16.60
C LEU A 159 -13.87 -3.67 17.40
N ALA A 160 -13.10 -4.64 16.93
CA ALA A 160 -12.91 -5.91 17.62
C ALA A 160 -12.30 -5.73 19.03
N ARG A 161 -11.32 -4.83 19.18
CA ARG A 161 -10.75 -4.46 20.49
C ARG A 161 -11.79 -3.89 21.48
N LYS A 162 -12.91 -3.39 20.98
CA LYS A 162 -14.02 -2.85 21.78
C LYS A 162 -15.16 -3.85 21.99
N GLY A 163 -14.98 -5.10 21.56
CA GLY A 163 -15.94 -6.18 21.76
C GLY A 163 -17.04 -6.28 20.72
N TYR A 164 -16.96 -5.56 19.62
CA TYR A 164 -17.90 -5.70 18.50
C TYR A 164 -17.77 -7.07 17.81
N ALA A 165 -18.90 -7.62 17.37
CA ALA A 165 -18.91 -8.75 16.44
C ALA A 165 -18.66 -8.20 15.03
N VAL A 166 -17.46 -8.39 14.49
CA VAL A 166 -17.06 -7.85 13.19
C VAL A 166 -16.89 -8.95 12.16
N THR A 167 -17.56 -8.82 11.02
CA THR A 167 -17.34 -9.69 9.85
C THR A 167 -16.78 -8.89 8.70
N VAL A 168 -15.63 -9.32 8.20
CA VAL A 168 -14.97 -8.74 7.00
C VAL A 168 -15.31 -9.59 5.79
N PHE A 169 -15.95 -8.99 4.78
CA PHE A 169 -16.28 -9.63 3.51
C PHE A 169 -15.25 -9.26 2.46
N GLU A 170 -14.55 -10.26 1.92
CA GLU A 170 -13.51 -10.11 0.92
C GLU A 170 -13.90 -10.76 -0.41
N ALA A 171 -13.78 -10.02 -1.50
CA ALA A 171 -14.12 -10.53 -2.83
C ALA A 171 -13.15 -11.59 -3.36
N LEU A 172 -11.87 -11.50 -2.98
CA LEU A 172 -10.81 -12.40 -3.40
C LEU A 172 -10.74 -13.65 -2.50
N HIS A 173 -10.00 -14.65 -2.94
CA HIS A 173 -9.81 -15.91 -2.19
C HIS A 173 -8.81 -15.81 -1.04
N LEU A 174 -8.07 -14.71 -0.95
CA LEU A 174 -7.17 -14.39 0.17
C LEU A 174 -7.45 -12.98 0.66
N ALA A 175 -7.51 -12.84 1.99
CA ALA A 175 -7.63 -11.54 2.64
C ALA A 175 -6.32 -10.75 2.62
N GLY A 176 -6.44 -9.42 2.67
CA GLY A 176 -5.32 -8.47 2.73
C GLY A 176 -5.37 -7.39 1.64
N GLY A 177 -6.25 -7.53 0.64
CA GLY A 177 -6.38 -6.55 -0.43
C GLY A 177 -5.04 -6.27 -1.12
N VAL A 178 -4.71 -4.99 -1.33
CA VAL A 178 -3.47 -4.55 -1.99
C VAL A 178 -2.19 -5.08 -1.31
N LEU A 179 -2.22 -5.38 -0.03
CA LEU A 179 -1.08 -5.97 0.69
C LEU A 179 -0.71 -7.35 0.14
N VAL A 180 -1.67 -8.06 -0.43
CA VAL A 180 -1.50 -9.42 -0.96
C VAL A 180 -1.42 -9.44 -2.47
N TYR A 181 -2.31 -8.75 -3.19
CA TYR A 181 -2.31 -8.77 -4.64
C TYR A 181 -1.36 -7.76 -5.29
N GLY A 182 -1.12 -6.60 -4.64
CA GLY A 182 -0.40 -5.49 -5.24
C GLY A 182 1.08 -5.40 -4.83
N ILE A 183 1.36 -5.41 -3.53
CA ILE A 183 2.74 -5.25 -3.03
C ILE A 183 3.52 -6.55 -3.20
N PRO A 184 4.72 -6.54 -3.81
CA PRO A 184 5.50 -7.75 -4.05
C PRO A 184 5.99 -8.46 -2.79
N GLU A 185 6.21 -9.78 -2.91
CA GLU A 185 6.74 -10.63 -1.83
C GLU A 185 8.07 -10.10 -1.27
N PHE A 186 8.95 -9.60 -2.14
CA PHE A 186 10.26 -9.08 -1.76
C PHE A 186 10.23 -7.75 -1.00
N ARG A 187 9.08 -7.04 -0.96
CA ARG A 187 8.85 -5.84 -0.12
C ARG A 187 8.01 -6.16 1.12
N LEU A 188 6.99 -6.98 0.94
CA LEU A 188 6.05 -7.36 1.99
C LEU A 188 5.73 -8.86 1.87
N PRO A 189 6.46 -9.73 2.57
CA PRO A 189 6.21 -11.16 2.57
C PRO A 189 4.77 -11.48 3.01
N LYS A 190 4.08 -12.33 2.26
CA LYS A 190 2.66 -12.64 2.51
C LYS A 190 2.42 -13.37 3.84
N ARG A 191 3.46 -14.02 4.37
CA ARG A 191 3.44 -14.60 5.73
C ARG A 191 3.21 -13.53 6.81
N ILE A 192 3.77 -12.31 6.62
CA ILE A 192 3.58 -11.18 7.53
C ILE A 192 2.12 -10.74 7.52
N VAL A 193 1.56 -10.49 6.33
CA VAL A 193 0.15 -10.07 6.18
C VAL A 193 -0.79 -11.11 6.79
N ARG A 194 -0.55 -12.38 6.51
CA ARG A 194 -1.34 -13.48 7.07
C ARG A 194 -1.33 -13.45 8.59
N ARG A 195 -0.16 -13.30 9.21
CA ARG A 195 -0.03 -13.25 10.67
C ARG A 195 -0.79 -12.09 11.30
N GLU A 196 -0.71 -10.91 10.68
CA GLU A 196 -1.50 -9.74 11.14
C GLU A 196 -3.01 -10.02 11.09
N ILE A 197 -3.48 -10.68 10.01
CA ILE A 197 -4.89 -11.07 9.89
C ILE A 197 -5.26 -12.14 10.92
N GLU A 198 -4.41 -13.13 11.16
CA GLU A 198 -4.60 -14.16 12.20
C GLU A 198 -4.69 -13.55 13.61
N ASN A 199 -3.94 -12.48 13.89
CA ASN A 199 -4.04 -11.72 15.13
C ASN A 199 -5.41 -11.02 15.26
N LEU A 200 -5.94 -10.44 14.16
CA LEU A 200 -7.28 -9.86 14.17
C LEU A 200 -8.38 -10.92 14.36
N GLN A 201 -8.22 -12.09 13.74
CA GLN A 201 -9.13 -13.21 13.94
C GLN A 201 -9.10 -13.72 15.39
N ALA A 202 -7.94 -13.73 16.02
CA ALA A 202 -7.83 -14.07 17.46
C ALA A 202 -8.57 -13.06 18.35
N LEU A 203 -8.66 -11.78 17.95
CA LEU A 203 -9.51 -10.78 18.62
C LEU A 203 -11.01 -10.98 18.38
N GLY A 204 -11.41 -11.90 17.49
CA GLY A 204 -12.80 -12.21 17.19
C GLY A 204 -13.33 -11.60 15.89
N VAL A 205 -12.46 -11.17 14.99
CA VAL A 205 -12.87 -10.77 13.64
C VAL A 205 -13.11 -12.02 12.79
N ASP A 206 -14.30 -12.13 12.20
CA ASP A 206 -14.61 -13.15 11.20
C ASP A 206 -14.21 -12.62 9.81
N VAL A 207 -13.62 -13.49 8.98
CA VAL A 207 -13.18 -13.13 7.60
C VAL A 207 -13.79 -14.11 6.62
N GLU A 208 -14.70 -13.59 5.78
CA GLU A 208 -15.42 -14.33 4.75
C GLU A 208 -14.85 -13.97 3.38
N THR A 209 -14.10 -14.89 2.77
CA THR A 209 -13.52 -14.71 1.43
C THR A 209 -14.45 -15.21 0.33
N ASN A 210 -14.19 -14.79 -0.94
CA ASN A 210 -15.01 -15.10 -2.10
C ASN A 210 -16.46 -14.57 -2.00
N VAL A 211 -16.65 -13.49 -1.24
CA VAL A 211 -17.95 -12.81 -1.10
C VAL A 211 -17.88 -11.42 -1.75
N VAL A 212 -18.53 -11.27 -2.88
CA VAL A 212 -18.56 -10.02 -3.67
C VAL A 212 -19.79 -9.21 -3.27
N ILE A 213 -19.61 -8.20 -2.43
CA ILE A 213 -20.72 -7.30 -2.08
C ILE A 213 -21.17 -6.50 -3.30
N GLY A 214 -22.48 -6.52 -3.54
CA GLY A 214 -23.11 -6.04 -4.78
C GLY A 214 -23.37 -7.14 -5.82
N LYS A 215 -22.95 -8.40 -5.53
CA LYS A 215 -23.25 -9.58 -6.35
C LYS A 215 -23.72 -10.76 -5.51
N THR A 216 -22.92 -11.19 -4.54
CA THR A 216 -23.26 -12.30 -3.62
C THR A 216 -24.25 -11.83 -2.58
N LEU A 217 -24.00 -10.68 -1.99
CA LEU A 217 -24.85 -10.00 -0.99
C LEU A 217 -24.84 -8.50 -1.31
N THR A 218 -25.91 -7.82 -0.99
CA THR A 218 -26.04 -6.36 -1.04
C THR A 218 -25.84 -5.74 0.35
N ILE A 219 -25.58 -4.42 0.41
CA ILE A 219 -25.52 -3.68 1.68
C ILE A 219 -26.87 -3.73 2.39
N ASP A 220 -27.97 -3.67 1.63
CA ASP A 220 -29.32 -3.74 2.19
C ASP A 220 -29.60 -5.10 2.84
N GLU A 221 -29.19 -6.21 2.24
CA GLU A 221 -29.30 -7.54 2.84
C GLU A 221 -28.46 -7.65 4.11
N LEU A 222 -27.21 -7.15 4.09
CA LEU A 222 -26.37 -7.12 5.29
C LEU A 222 -27.06 -6.42 6.46
N GLN A 223 -27.70 -5.28 6.23
CA GLN A 223 -28.40 -4.54 7.29
C GLN A 223 -29.71 -5.18 7.69
N LYS A 224 -30.59 -5.54 6.72
CA LYS A 224 -31.98 -5.95 6.98
C LYS A 224 -32.12 -7.43 7.33
N GLU A 225 -31.33 -8.31 6.69
CA GLU A 225 -31.48 -9.75 6.83
C GLU A 225 -30.41 -10.34 7.76
N TYR A 226 -29.16 -9.84 7.67
CA TYR A 226 -28.07 -10.33 8.49
C TYR A 226 -27.88 -9.54 9.81
N GLY A 227 -28.62 -8.44 9.99
CA GLY A 227 -28.67 -7.68 11.24
C GLY A 227 -27.39 -6.91 11.57
N PHE A 228 -26.60 -6.49 10.56
CA PHE A 228 -25.48 -5.60 10.78
C PHE A 228 -25.97 -4.16 11.02
N GLU A 229 -25.63 -3.59 12.15
CA GLU A 229 -26.09 -2.25 12.57
C GLU A 229 -25.32 -1.13 11.88
N ALA A 230 -24.08 -1.40 11.51
CA ALA A 230 -23.26 -0.50 10.67
C ALA A 230 -22.49 -1.28 9.61
N VAL A 231 -22.17 -0.61 8.50
CA VAL A 231 -21.39 -1.15 7.40
C VAL A 231 -20.25 -0.19 7.09
N PHE A 232 -19.02 -0.69 7.02
CA PHE A 232 -17.86 0.07 6.55
C PHE A 232 -17.44 -0.39 5.16
N ILE A 233 -17.35 0.53 4.20
CA ILE A 233 -16.90 0.27 2.82
C ILE A 233 -15.40 0.64 2.71
N GLY A 234 -14.55 -0.39 2.69
CA GLY A 234 -13.11 -0.33 2.48
C GLY A 234 -12.67 -1.07 1.23
N SER A 235 -13.49 -1.04 0.16
CA SER A 235 -13.31 -1.82 -1.07
C SER A 235 -12.11 -1.38 -1.94
N GLY A 236 -11.45 -0.28 -1.57
CA GLY A 236 -10.27 0.22 -2.26
C GLY A 236 -10.53 0.79 -3.65
N ALA A 237 -9.47 0.88 -4.46
CA ALA A 237 -9.49 1.34 -5.84
C ALA A 237 -8.69 0.36 -6.70
N GLY A 238 -9.36 -0.60 -7.33
CA GLY A 238 -8.74 -1.68 -8.09
C GLY A 238 -8.93 -1.60 -9.60
N LEU A 239 -9.76 -0.67 -10.11
CA LEU A 239 -9.99 -0.52 -11.55
C LEU A 239 -8.84 0.25 -12.20
N PRO A 240 -8.03 -0.37 -13.09
CA PRO A 240 -6.85 0.26 -13.65
C PRO A 240 -7.22 1.37 -14.63
N LYS A 241 -6.35 2.39 -14.70
CA LYS A 241 -6.42 3.46 -15.69
C LYS A 241 -5.46 3.19 -16.84
N PHE A 242 -5.92 3.50 -18.04
CA PHE A 242 -5.16 3.48 -19.28
C PHE A 242 -4.99 4.90 -19.82
N MET A 243 -4.13 5.09 -20.82
CA MET A 243 -3.89 6.40 -21.44
C MET A 243 -4.98 6.78 -22.45
N GLY A 244 -5.68 5.79 -23.01
CA GLY A 244 -6.58 5.96 -24.13
C GLY A 244 -5.85 6.13 -25.47
N ILE A 245 -4.65 5.54 -25.61
CA ILE A 245 -3.85 5.57 -26.83
C ILE A 245 -4.10 4.32 -27.69
N PRO A 246 -3.86 4.40 -29.01
CA PRO A 246 -3.97 3.22 -29.87
C PRO A 246 -3.05 2.10 -29.42
N GLY A 247 -3.55 0.87 -29.48
CA GLY A 247 -2.78 -0.33 -29.22
C GLY A 247 -2.81 -0.85 -27.79
N GLU A 248 -3.52 -0.21 -26.87
CA GLU A 248 -3.61 -0.68 -25.46
C GLU A 248 -4.32 -2.04 -25.28
N SER A 249 -4.96 -2.57 -26.33
CA SER A 249 -5.61 -3.89 -26.35
C SER A 249 -4.77 -4.99 -27.01
N TRP A 250 -3.56 -4.70 -27.48
CA TRP A 250 -2.68 -5.71 -28.06
C TRP A 250 -2.22 -6.74 -27.02
N LYS A 251 -1.92 -7.95 -27.52
CA LYS A 251 -1.31 -9.02 -26.71
C LYS A 251 0.04 -8.55 -26.17
N GLY A 252 0.28 -8.71 -24.88
CA GLY A 252 1.49 -8.23 -24.23
C GLY A 252 1.33 -6.84 -23.57
N VAL A 253 0.14 -6.24 -23.65
CA VAL A 253 -0.20 -5.05 -22.86
C VAL A 253 -0.95 -5.47 -21.60
N TYR A 254 -0.51 -5.03 -20.47
CA TYR A 254 -1.10 -5.31 -19.16
C TYR A 254 -1.32 -4.03 -18.36
N SER A 255 -2.34 -4.00 -17.52
CA SER A 255 -2.32 -3.09 -16.37
C SER A 255 -1.36 -3.61 -15.30
N ALA A 256 -0.75 -2.71 -14.54
CA ALA A 256 0.09 -3.12 -13.41
C ALA A 256 -0.69 -3.95 -12.37
N ASN A 257 -1.98 -3.63 -12.16
CA ASN A 257 -2.84 -4.41 -11.27
C ASN A 257 -2.99 -5.87 -11.73
N GLU A 258 -3.24 -6.10 -13.02
CA GLU A 258 -3.32 -7.45 -13.57
C GLU A 258 -2.00 -8.19 -13.43
N PHE A 259 -0.91 -7.55 -13.87
CA PHE A 259 0.42 -8.14 -13.81
C PHE A 259 0.82 -8.51 -12.37
N LEU A 260 0.68 -7.56 -11.43
CA LEU A 260 1.02 -7.77 -10.02
C LEU A 260 0.10 -8.78 -9.33
N THR A 261 -1.19 -8.83 -9.67
CA THR A 261 -2.11 -9.86 -9.15
C THR A 261 -1.66 -11.25 -9.56
N ARG A 262 -1.27 -11.45 -10.82
CA ARG A 262 -0.72 -12.73 -11.29
C ARG A 262 0.55 -13.12 -10.53
N ILE A 263 1.45 -12.16 -10.32
CA ILE A 263 2.72 -12.40 -9.61
C ILE A 263 2.49 -12.66 -8.13
N ASN A 264 1.81 -11.76 -7.43
CA ASN A 264 1.77 -11.75 -5.96
C ASN A 264 0.68 -12.65 -5.39
N LEU A 265 -0.57 -12.49 -5.83
CA LEU A 265 -1.71 -13.27 -5.33
C LEU A 265 -1.67 -14.69 -5.89
N MET A 266 -1.50 -14.82 -7.22
CA MET A 266 -1.52 -16.10 -7.92
C MET A 266 -0.17 -16.79 -7.97
N LYS A 267 0.92 -16.12 -7.50
CA LYS A 267 2.29 -16.65 -7.40
C LYS A 267 2.85 -17.19 -8.73
N ALA A 268 2.54 -16.48 -9.83
CA ALA A 268 2.91 -16.89 -11.18
C ALA A 268 4.45 -17.00 -11.40
N TYR A 269 5.26 -16.44 -10.52
CA TYR A 269 6.72 -16.57 -10.51
C TYR A 269 7.23 -17.96 -10.07
N ARG A 270 6.36 -18.80 -9.48
CA ARG A 270 6.75 -20.14 -9.03
C ARG A 270 6.73 -21.12 -10.20
N PRO A 271 7.71 -22.06 -10.29
CA PRO A 271 7.80 -23.02 -11.39
C PRO A 271 6.54 -23.86 -11.63
N ASN A 272 5.80 -24.17 -10.56
CA ASN A 272 4.59 -25.01 -10.61
C ASN A 272 3.29 -24.20 -10.53
N SER A 273 3.33 -22.89 -10.83
CA SER A 273 2.11 -22.08 -10.84
C SER A 273 1.21 -22.44 -12.02
N ALA A 274 -0.09 -22.61 -11.75
CA ALA A 274 -1.09 -22.78 -12.80
C ALA A 274 -1.45 -21.46 -13.52
N THR A 275 -1.04 -20.33 -12.96
CA THR A 275 -1.33 -19.01 -13.54
C THR A 275 -0.28 -18.64 -14.58
N PRO A 276 -0.66 -18.42 -15.85
CA PRO A 276 0.27 -18.00 -16.87
C PRO A 276 0.74 -16.56 -16.63
N VAL A 277 2.02 -16.31 -16.85
CA VAL A 277 2.60 -14.96 -16.93
C VAL A 277 3.50 -14.89 -18.16
N GLN A 278 3.42 -13.78 -18.89
CA GLN A 278 4.30 -13.55 -20.02
C GLN A 278 5.69 -13.13 -19.51
N HIS A 279 6.69 -13.87 -19.94
CA HIS A 279 8.09 -13.50 -19.72
C HIS A 279 8.55 -12.64 -20.90
N GLY A 280 8.30 -11.33 -20.85
CA GLY A 280 8.82 -10.39 -21.84
C GLY A 280 10.35 -10.32 -21.75
N LYS A 281 11.02 -10.15 -22.89
CA LYS A 281 12.48 -9.91 -22.94
C LYS A 281 12.77 -8.44 -22.67
N LYS A 282 11.99 -7.54 -23.31
CA LYS A 282 12.08 -6.09 -23.17
C LYS A 282 10.74 -5.55 -22.71
N VAL A 283 10.68 -5.11 -21.49
CA VAL A 283 9.44 -4.66 -20.84
C VAL A 283 9.48 -3.16 -20.60
N ALA A 284 8.49 -2.44 -21.12
CA ALA A 284 8.23 -1.06 -20.74
C ALA A 284 7.24 -1.00 -19.60
N VAL A 285 7.55 -0.24 -18.54
CA VAL A 285 6.61 0.09 -17.47
C VAL A 285 6.29 1.58 -17.54
N VAL A 286 5.04 1.92 -17.83
CA VAL A 286 4.60 3.30 -18.00
C VAL A 286 4.06 3.85 -16.69
N GLY A 287 4.79 4.76 -16.08
CA GLY A 287 4.44 5.38 -14.79
C GLY A 287 5.64 5.59 -13.88
N GLY A 288 5.46 6.33 -12.77
CA GLY A 288 6.56 6.69 -11.87
C GLY A 288 6.23 6.53 -10.38
N GLY A 289 5.11 5.88 -10.04
CA GLY A 289 4.71 5.62 -8.66
C GLY A 289 5.25 4.31 -8.09
N ASN A 290 4.95 4.01 -6.82
CA ASN A 290 5.36 2.76 -6.18
C ASN A 290 4.90 1.52 -6.96
N VAL A 291 3.70 1.55 -7.55
CA VAL A 291 3.17 0.45 -8.37
C VAL A 291 4.02 0.22 -9.63
N ALA A 292 4.57 1.31 -10.23
CA ALA A 292 5.48 1.18 -11.37
C ALA A 292 6.82 0.54 -10.94
N MET A 293 7.37 0.94 -9.78
CA MET A 293 8.58 0.31 -9.22
C MET A 293 8.33 -1.17 -8.93
N ASP A 294 7.20 -1.51 -8.33
CA ASP A 294 6.81 -2.88 -8.01
C ASP A 294 6.69 -3.76 -9.28
N ALA A 295 6.00 -3.25 -10.31
CA ALA A 295 5.85 -3.96 -11.57
C ALA A 295 7.19 -4.13 -12.30
N ALA A 296 8.01 -3.09 -12.35
CA ALA A 296 9.32 -3.11 -12.99
C ALA A 296 10.27 -4.11 -12.30
N ARG A 297 10.32 -4.08 -10.97
CA ARG A 297 11.16 -5.00 -10.18
C ARG A 297 10.68 -6.45 -10.25
N CYS A 298 9.36 -6.68 -10.36
CA CYS A 298 8.81 -8.01 -10.64
C CYS A 298 9.21 -8.50 -12.04
N ALA A 299 9.05 -7.67 -13.08
CA ALA A 299 9.45 -8.03 -14.44
C ALA A 299 10.96 -8.33 -14.55
N ARG A 300 11.81 -7.55 -13.84
CA ARG A 300 13.25 -7.79 -13.74
C ARG A 300 13.57 -9.17 -13.16
N ARG A 301 12.88 -9.56 -12.08
CA ARG A 301 13.01 -10.89 -11.44
C ARG A 301 12.55 -12.04 -12.33
N LEU A 302 11.67 -11.79 -13.28
CA LEU A 302 11.27 -12.74 -14.31
C LEU A 302 12.25 -12.80 -15.48
N GLY A 303 13.36 -12.05 -15.44
CA GLY A 303 14.43 -12.11 -16.42
C GLY A 303 14.40 -11.05 -17.52
N ALA A 304 13.49 -10.07 -17.44
CA ALA A 304 13.37 -9.03 -18.45
C ALA A 304 14.45 -7.93 -18.34
N GLU A 305 14.77 -7.32 -19.47
CA GLU A 305 15.34 -5.97 -19.55
C GLU A 305 14.19 -4.99 -19.39
N VAL A 306 14.23 -4.17 -18.33
CA VAL A 306 13.09 -3.31 -17.97
C VAL A 306 13.45 -1.85 -18.13
N THR A 307 12.54 -1.10 -18.75
CA THR A 307 12.62 0.36 -18.88
C THR A 307 11.35 0.99 -18.29
N ILE A 308 11.53 1.84 -17.28
CA ILE A 308 10.47 2.72 -16.79
C ILE A 308 10.36 3.92 -17.72
N VAL A 309 9.17 4.17 -18.28
CA VAL A 309 8.86 5.32 -19.13
C VAL A 309 8.04 6.31 -18.32
N TYR A 310 8.58 7.50 -18.09
CA TYR A 310 7.95 8.50 -17.26
C TYR A 310 8.00 9.90 -17.90
N ARG A 311 6.84 10.56 -17.94
CA ARG A 311 6.64 11.84 -18.63
C ARG A 311 7.24 13.09 -17.97
N ARG A 312 7.82 12.95 -16.74
CA ARG A 312 8.50 14.01 -16.00
C ARG A 312 9.93 13.58 -15.68
N THR A 313 10.63 14.35 -14.84
CA THR A 313 11.98 14.01 -14.41
C THR A 313 11.99 13.14 -13.16
N GLU A 314 13.17 12.72 -12.74
CA GLU A 314 13.36 11.95 -11.50
C GLU A 314 12.87 12.70 -10.26
N ALA A 315 13.04 14.03 -10.24
CA ALA A 315 12.64 14.85 -9.10
C ALA A 315 11.12 14.83 -8.83
N GLU A 316 10.32 14.57 -9.85
CA GLU A 316 8.86 14.47 -9.74
C GLU A 316 8.33 13.04 -9.58
N LEU A 317 9.21 12.04 -9.40
CA LEU A 317 8.76 10.67 -9.13
C LEU A 317 7.99 10.61 -7.81
N PRO A 318 6.74 10.13 -7.82
CA PRO A 318 5.96 9.96 -6.59
C PRO A 318 6.29 8.67 -5.81
N ALA A 319 7.15 7.81 -6.35
CA ALA A 319 7.61 6.59 -5.68
C ALA A 319 8.52 6.93 -4.49
N ARG A 320 8.59 6.03 -3.52
CA ARG A 320 9.56 6.10 -2.43
C ARG A 320 10.98 6.11 -2.98
N LYS A 321 11.83 6.98 -2.41
CA LYS A 321 13.23 7.11 -2.83
C LYS A 321 13.99 5.78 -2.76
N GLU A 322 13.84 5.06 -1.66
CA GLU A 322 14.45 3.74 -1.46
C GLU A 322 14.04 2.74 -2.57
N GLU A 323 12.78 2.77 -3.03
CA GLU A 323 12.32 1.87 -4.11
C GLU A 323 12.88 2.25 -5.48
N VAL A 324 13.09 3.56 -5.72
CA VAL A 324 13.75 4.06 -6.93
C VAL A 324 15.23 3.67 -6.94
N GLU A 325 15.92 3.83 -5.81
CA GLU A 325 17.31 3.42 -5.64
C GLU A 325 17.48 1.92 -5.87
N HIS A 326 16.65 1.11 -5.21
CA HIS A 326 16.66 -0.34 -5.42
C HIS A 326 16.39 -0.74 -6.88
N ALA A 327 15.47 -0.06 -7.57
CA ALA A 327 15.19 -0.34 -8.97
C ALA A 327 16.42 -0.06 -9.86
N LYS A 328 17.13 1.05 -9.62
CA LYS A 328 18.36 1.39 -10.33
C LYS A 328 19.48 0.38 -10.07
N GLU A 329 19.69 0.01 -8.82
CA GLU A 329 20.70 -0.99 -8.43
C GLU A 329 20.41 -2.36 -9.05
N GLU A 330 19.14 -2.73 -9.23
CA GLU A 330 18.70 -3.96 -9.91
C GLU A 330 18.82 -3.90 -11.44
N GLY A 331 19.35 -2.79 -12.00
CA GLY A 331 19.63 -2.60 -13.42
C GLY A 331 18.42 -2.18 -14.26
N ILE A 332 17.36 -1.67 -13.63
CA ILE A 332 16.21 -1.10 -14.34
C ILE A 332 16.59 0.26 -14.91
N GLN A 333 16.30 0.46 -16.20
CA GLN A 333 16.55 1.69 -16.90
C GLN A 333 15.39 2.68 -16.70
N PHE A 334 15.69 3.98 -16.72
CA PHE A 334 14.70 5.04 -16.62
C PHE A 334 14.76 5.94 -17.86
N ARG A 335 13.65 6.07 -18.54
CA ARG A 335 13.41 7.05 -19.59
C ARG A 335 12.50 8.15 -19.05
N PHE A 336 13.12 9.19 -18.57
CA PHE A 336 12.44 10.40 -18.13
C PHE A 336 12.02 11.28 -19.32
N LEU A 337 11.11 12.22 -19.07
CA LEU A 337 10.62 13.16 -20.08
C LEU A 337 10.14 12.45 -21.36
N THR A 338 9.50 11.30 -21.20
CA THR A 338 9.06 10.45 -22.31
C THR A 338 7.61 10.02 -22.08
N ASN A 339 6.76 10.24 -23.07
CA ASN A 339 5.33 9.92 -23.01
C ASN A 339 4.94 9.01 -24.18
N PRO A 340 4.31 7.84 -23.95
CA PRO A 340 3.79 7.00 -25.01
C PRO A 340 2.67 7.67 -25.79
N LEU A 341 2.65 7.47 -27.11
CA LEU A 341 1.62 7.93 -28.03
C LEU A 341 0.80 6.78 -28.61
N GLU A 342 1.43 5.63 -28.83
CA GLU A 342 0.84 4.45 -29.46
C GLU A 342 1.66 3.21 -29.13
N ILE A 343 0.99 2.05 -29.06
CA ILE A 343 1.62 0.74 -28.94
C ILE A 343 1.46 0.02 -30.28
N LEU A 344 2.58 -0.41 -30.86
CA LEU A 344 2.64 -1.08 -32.16
C LEU A 344 2.76 -2.59 -31.97
N ALA A 345 2.07 -3.33 -32.82
CA ALA A 345 2.07 -4.78 -32.81
C ALA A 345 2.65 -5.38 -34.09
N ASP A 346 2.98 -6.65 -34.03
CA ASP A 346 3.28 -7.48 -35.20
C ASP A 346 1.98 -7.98 -35.89
N ASP A 347 2.12 -8.74 -36.97
CA ASP A 347 1.01 -9.29 -37.73
C ASP A 347 0.13 -10.28 -36.94
N GLN A 348 0.61 -10.78 -35.82
CA GLN A 348 -0.13 -11.69 -34.91
C GLN A 348 -0.79 -10.94 -33.76
N GLY A 349 -0.64 -9.62 -33.68
CA GLY A 349 -1.18 -8.76 -32.65
C GLY A 349 -0.39 -8.77 -31.34
N TRP A 350 0.88 -9.17 -31.36
CA TRP A 350 1.79 -9.06 -30.21
C TRP A 350 2.54 -7.73 -30.24
N VAL A 351 2.73 -7.13 -29.09
CA VAL A 351 3.54 -5.92 -28.93
C VAL A 351 4.93 -6.14 -29.51
N ARG A 352 5.38 -5.21 -30.36
CA ARG A 352 6.75 -5.16 -30.94
C ARG A 352 7.51 -3.89 -30.54
N SER A 353 6.79 -2.79 -30.27
CA SER A 353 7.37 -1.50 -29.92
C SER A 353 6.35 -0.54 -29.33
N ILE A 354 6.84 0.53 -28.69
CA ILE A 354 6.03 1.69 -28.31
C ILE A 354 6.56 2.93 -29.03
N ARG A 355 5.65 3.72 -29.60
CA ARG A 355 5.97 5.05 -30.12
C ARG A 355 5.78 6.07 -29.01
N CYS A 356 6.84 6.81 -28.70
CA CYS A 356 6.89 7.79 -27.64
C CYS A 356 7.26 9.17 -28.20
N GLN A 357 6.99 10.21 -27.40
CA GLN A 357 7.39 11.59 -27.67
C GLN A 357 8.18 12.13 -26.48
N GLU A 358 9.21 12.95 -26.76
CA GLU A 358 9.90 13.67 -25.70
C GLU A 358 9.02 14.77 -25.12
N MET A 359 9.20 15.01 -23.83
CA MET A 359 8.48 16.02 -23.07
C MET A 359 9.45 17.06 -22.53
N ALA A 360 8.99 18.29 -22.41
CA ALA A 360 9.63 19.35 -21.61
C ALA A 360 8.79 19.65 -20.38
N LEU A 361 9.41 20.15 -19.30
CA LEU A 361 8.66 20.63 -18.15
C LEU A 361 8.26 22.09 -18.35
N GLY A 362 6.97 22.37 -18.36
CA GLY A 362 6.40 23.72 -18.34
C GLY A 362 6.43 24.34 -16.94
N GLU A 363 5.69 25.43 -16.79
CA GLU A 363 5.56 26.14 -15.51
C GLU A 363 4.88 25.28 -14.45
N PRO A 364 5.22 25.49 -13.15
CA PRO A 364 4.55 24.80 -12.04
C PRO A 364 3.06 25.18 -11.98
N ASP A 365 2.22 24.15 -11.71
CA ASP A 365 0.80 24.38 -11.39
C ASP A 365 0.62 24.87 -9.94
N ALA A 366 -0.63 25.13 -9.53
CA ALA A 366 -0.96 25.59 -8.18
C ALA A 366 -0.48 24.65 -7.05
N SER A 367 -0.17 23.38 -7.38
CA SER A 367 0.41 22.40 -6.44
C SER A 367 1.95 22.38 -6.48
N GLY A 368 2.58 23.25 -7.24
CA GLY A 368 4.03 23.29 -7.46
C GLY A 368 4.55 22.22 -8.44
N ARG A 369 3.66 21.43 -9.07
CA ARG A 369 4.05 20.37 -10.01
C ARG A 369 4.15 20.91 -11.42
N ARG A 370 5.27 20.68 -12.09
CA ARG A 370 5.48 21.08 -13.48
C ARG A 370 4.68 20.18 -14.43
N ARG A 371 3.92 20.82 -15.31
CA ARG A 371 3.15 20.11 -16.34
C ARG A 371 4.10 19.65 -17.46
N PRO A 372 4.06 18.36 -17.86
CA PRO A 372 4.80 17.92 -19.04
C PRO A 372 4.15 18.46 -20.32
N VAL A 373 4.97 19.02 -21.22
CA VAL A 373 4.57 19.60 -22.50
C VAL A 373 5.27 18.81 -23.61
N PRO A 374 4.57 18.37 -24.68
CA PRO A 374 5.19 17.67 -25.79
C PRO A 374 6.22 18.55 -26.51
N VAL A 375 7.34 17.94 -26.94
CA VAL A 375 8.30 18.54 -27.85
C VAL A 375 7.94 18.10 -29.27
N GLU A 376 7.59 19.05 -30.14
CA GLU A 376 7.19 18.73 -31.51
C GLU A 376 8.34 18.10 -32.31
N GLY A 377 8.03 17.08 -33.13
CA GLY A 377 8.98 16.37 -33.97
C GLY A 377 9.99 15.49 -33.26
N SER A 378 9.74 15.15 -31.99
CA SER A 378 10.62 14.32 -31.15
C SER A 378 10.15 12.88 -31.00
N GLU A 379 9.24 12.44 -31.89
CA GLU A 379 8.72 11.08 -31.85
C GLU A 379 9.83 10.05 -32.06
N MET A 380 9.78 8.99 -31.26
CA MET A 380 10.73 7.87 -31.33
C MET A 380 10.03 6.56 -31.12
N GLU A 381 10.55 5.49 -31.69
CA GLU A 381 10.09 4.13 -31.49
C GLU A 381 11.07 3.37 -30.57
N LEU A 382 10.54 2.76 -29.53
CA LEU A 382 11.29 1.94 -28.56
C LEU A 382 10.87 0.47 -28.73
N PRO A 383 11.78 -0.42 -29.16
CA PRO A 383 11.48 -1.84 -29.28
C PRO A 383 11.17 -2.45 -27.92
N MET A 384 9.95 -2.97 -27.75
CA MET A 384 9.46 -3.63 -26.54
C MET A 384 8.56 -4.80 -26.96
N ASP A 385 8.52 -5.86 -26.17
CA ASP A 385 7.65 -7.00 -26.38
C ASP A 385 6.57 -7.15 -25.29
N CYS A 386 6.61 -6.30 -24.29
CA CYS A 386 5.59 -6.20 -23.26
C CYS A 386 5.50 -4.76 -22.74
N VAL A 387 4.28 -4.30 -22.48
CA VAL A 387 4.01 -2.98 -21.91
C VAL A 387 3.10 -3.12 -20.68
N ILE A 388 3.52 -2.53 -19.56
CA ILE A 388 2.77 -2.55 -18.30
C ILE A 388 2.35 -1.11 -17.95
N MET A 389 1.03 -0.86 -17.95
CA MET A 389 0.46 0.44 -17.61
C MET A 389 0.31 0.60 -16.10
N ALA A 390 1.08 1.50 -15.48
CA ALA A 390 1.11 1.78 -14.05
C ALA A 390 0.66 3.23 -13.74
N LEU A 391 -0.53 3.59 -14.23
CA LEU A 391 -1.05 4.97 -14.26
C LEU A 391 -2.04 5.28 -13.12
N GLY A 392 -2.12 4.39 -12.13
CA GLY A 392 -3.05 4.50 -11.02
C GLY A 392 -4.39 3.80 -11.31
N THR A 393 -5.30 3.93 -10.34
CA THR A 393 -6.56 3.18 -10.31
C THR A 393 -7.71 4.07 -9.89
N SER A 394 -8.93 3.57 -10.04
CA SER A 394 -10.17 4.15 -9.53
C SER A 394 -11.00 3.10 -8.80
N PRO A 395 -11.96 3.49 -7.94
CA PRO A 395 -12.87 2.56 -7.30
C PRO A 395 -13.72 1.79 -8.31
N ASN A 396 -14.04 0.54 -7.97
CA ASN A 396 -14.96 -0.28 -8.78
C ASN A 396 -16.39 0.28 -8.63
N PRO A 397 -17.13 0.53 -9.70
CA PRO A 397 -18.48 1.09 -9.66
C PRO A 397 -19.54 0.13 -9.09
N LEU A 398 -19.21 -1.14 -8.84
CA LEU A 398 -20.15 -2.16 -8.41
C LEU A 398 -20.93 -1.76 -7.15
N ILE A 399 -20.22 -1.32 -6.10
CA ILE A 399 -20.86 -0.91 -4.82
C ILE A 399 -21.86 0.22 -5.08
N LYS A 400 -21.45 1.25 -5.85
CA LYS A 400 -22.34 2.36 -6.20
C LYS A 400 -23.58 1.90 -6.99
N SER A 401 -23.38 1.05 -7.99
CA SER A 401 -24.48 0.61 -8.89
C SER A 401 -25.51 -0.32 -8.22
N THR A 402 -25.15 -0.90 -7.07
CA THR A 402 -25.99 -1.85 -6.31
C THR A 402 -26.44 -1.31 -4.94
N THR A 403 -26.16 -0.05 -4.66
CA THR A 403 -26.52 0.58 -3.38
C THR A 403 -27.25 1.90 -3.67
N GLU A 404 -28.57 1.86 -3.63
CA GLU A 404 -29.40 3.04 -3.84
C GLU A 404 -29.13 4.12 -2.79
N GLY A 405 -29.10 5.39 -3.22
CA GLY A 405 -28.82 6.52 -2.32
C GLY A 405 -27.37 6.70 -1.90
N LEU A 406 -26.44 5.84 -2.30
CA LEU A 406 -25.00 6.06 -2.07
C LEU A 406 -24.47 7.06 -3.10
N GLU A 407 -23.97 8.21 -2.66
CA GLU A 407 -23.41 9.24 -3.52
C GLU A 407 -21.93 8.99 -3.82
N THR A 408 -21.53 9.35 -5.06
CA THR A 408 -20.13 9.29 -5.50
C THR A 408 -19.75 10.55 -6.25
N GLN A 409 -18.47 10.87 -6.21
CA GLN A 409 -17.85 11.92 -7.02
C GLN A 409 -17.81 11.49 -8.51
N LYS A 410 -17.60 12.45 -9.42
CA LYS A 410 -17.53 12.19 -10.87
C LYS A 410 -16.48 11.14 -11.27
N TRP A 411 -15.40 11.01 -10.51
CA TRP A 411 -14.33 10.04 -10.78
C TRP A 411 -14.56 8.67 -10.11
N GLY A 412 -15.70 8.48 -9.42
CA GLY A 412 -16.13 7.21 -8.84
C GLY A 412 -15.84 7.05 -7.35
N GLY A 413 -15.15 7.98 -6.69
CA GLY A 413 -14.90 7.95 -5.24
C GLY A 413 -16.20 8.14 -4.45
N ILE A 414 -16.41 7.36 -3.39
CA ILE A 414 -17.58 7.48 -2.50
C ILE A 414 -17.51 8.82 -1.78
N VAL A 415 -18.64 9.54 -1.71
CA VAL A 415 -18.75 10.75 -0.90
C VAL A 415 -18.91 10.33 0.56
N ALA A 416 -17.96 10.74 1.39
CA ALA A 416 -17.96 10.48 2.82
C ALA A 416 -17.47 11.73 3.58
N ASP A 417 -18.00 11.92 4.78
CA ASP A 417 -17.56 12.95 5.69
C ASP A 417 -16.10 12.70 6.15
N ALA A 418 -15.27 13.72 6.15
CA ALA A 418 -13.83 13.57 6.40
C ALA A 418 -13.50 13.18 7.86
N ASP A 419 -14.33 13.60 8.82
CA ASP A 419 -14.09 13.42 10.25
C ASP A 419 -14.73 12.14 10.81
N THR A 420 -15.67 11.54 10.07
CA THR A 420 -16.43 10.38 10.53
C THR A 420 -16.43 9.21 9.55
N GLY A 421 -16.15 9.47 8.27
CA GLY A 421 -16.33 8.48 7.21
C GLY A 421 -17.79 8.18 6.87
N LEU A 422 -18.78 8.89 7.47
CA LEU A 422 -20.19 8.65 7.21
C LEU A 422 -20.53 9.04 5.75
N THR A 423 -21.25 8.16 5.06
CA THR A 423 -21.70 8.37 3.68
C THR A 423 -23.08 9.03 3.64
N SER A 424 -23.62 9.25 2.43
CA SER A 424 -25.01 9.67 2.23
C SER A 424 -26.05 8.65 2.70
N ARG A 425 -25.64 7.40 2.98
CA ARG A 425 -26.51 6.33 3.50
C ARG A 425 -26.39 6.21 5.03
N PRO A 426 -27.49 6.25 5.79
CA PRO A 426 -27.48 6.06 7.24
C PRO A 426 -26.87 4.71 7.64
N GLY A 427 -25.98 4.73 8.64
CA GLY A 427 -25.29 3.52 9.13
C GLY A 427 -24.26 2.94 8.16
N VAL A 428 -23.96 3.61 7.05
CA VAL A 428 -22.96 3.21 6.07
C VAL A 428 -21.81 4.20 6.06
N TYR A 429 -20.62 3.71 6.33
CA TYR A 429 -19.36 4.44 6.39
C TYR A 429 -18.44 4.01 5.26
N ALA A 430 -17.51 4.85 4.87
CA ALA A 430 -16.50 4.52 3.86
C ALA A 430 -15.15 5.15 4.18
N GLY A 431 -14.06 4.53 3.70
CA GLY A 431 -12.73 5.08 3.88
C GLY A 431 -11.67 4.40 3.01
N GLY A 432 -10.46 4.96 3.04
CA GLY A 432 -9.34 4.53 2.21
C GLY A 432 -9.54 4.89 0.73
N ASP A 433 -8.92 4.13 -0.15
CA ASP A 433 -8.87 4.42 -1.58
C ASP A 433 -10.26 4.43 -2.26
N ALA A 434 -11.27 3.84 -1.64
CA ALA A 434 -12.65 3.91 -2.11
C ALA A 434 -13.24 5.35 -2.04
N VAL A 435 -12.67 6.19 -1.16
CA VAL A 435 -13.08 7.59 -0.94
C VAL A 435 -12.08 8.57 -1.53
N SER A 436 -10.78 8.40 -1.21
CA SER A 436 -9.72 9.35 -1.55
C SER A 436 -9.02 9.08 -2.89
N GLY A 437 -9.28 7.95 -3.51
CA GLY A 437 -8.43 7.41 -4.58
C GLY A 437 -7.17 6.74 -4.03
N ALA A 438 -6.38 6.14 -4.91
CA ALA A 438 -5.18 5.41 -4.53
C ALA A 438 -4.16 6.31 -3.79
N ALA A 439 -3.85 5.95 -2.55
CA ALA A 439 -2.95 6.69 -1.66
C ALA A 439 -1.93 5.74 -1.00
N THR A 440 -1.77 5.80 0.31
CA THR A 440 -0.84 4.95 1.06
C THR A 440 -1.57 4.03 2.03
N VAL A 441 -0.93 2.90 2.36
CA VAL A 441 -1.46 1.93 3.33
C VAL A 441 -1.87 2.62 4.63
N ILE A 442 -0.99 3.46 5.18
CA ILE A 442 -1.23 4.11 6.47
C ILE A 442 -2.35 5.17 6.44
N LEU A 443 -2.52 5.88 5.32
CA LEU A 443 -3.65 6.80 5.15
C LEU A 443 -4.97 6.03 5.09
N ALA A 444 -5.00 4.91 4.38
CA ALA A 444 -6.17 4.05 4.34
C ALA A 444 -6.49 3.49 5.73
N MET A 445 -5.47 3.08 6.50
CA MET A 445 -5.64 2.64 7.90
C MET A 445 -6.20 3.76 8.78
N GLY A 446 -5.69 4.98 8.63
CA GLY A 446 -6.21 6.16 9.35
C GLY A 446 -7.69 6.39 9.10
N ALA A 447 -8.13 6.29 7.84
CA ALA A 447 -9.54 6.41 7.47
C ALA A 447 -10.41 5.30 8.11
N GLY A 448 -9.91 4.05 8.12
CA GLY A 448 -10.58 2.93 8.81
C GLY A 448 -10.73 3.16 10.32
N LYS A 449 -9.69 3.70 10.97
CA LYS A 449 -9.70 4.05 12.39
C LYS A 449 -10.68 5.19 12.71
N THR A 450 -10.73 6.21 11.85
CA THR A 450 -11.69 7.32 11.96
C THR A 450 -13.12 6.81 11.89
N ALA A 451 -13.43 5.97 10.91
CA ALA A 451 -14.75 5.38 10.74
C ALA A 451 -15.12 4.47 11.93
N ALA A 452 -14.20 3.63 12.40
CA ALA A 452 -14.42 2.79 13.57
C ALA A 452 -14.79 3.60 14.83
N SER A 453 -14.11 4.74 15.05
CA SER A 453 -14.42 5.66 16.15
C SER A 453 -15.79 6.32 16.00
N ALA A 454 -16.22 6.61 14.78
CA ALA A 454 -17.54 7.18 14.51
C ALA A 454 -18.66 6.15 14.70
N ILE A 455 -18.44 4.92 14.20
CA ILE A 455 -19.36 3.79 14.41
C ILE A 455 -19.55 3.52 15.91
N ASP A 456 -18.45 3.49 16.66
CA ASP A 456 -18.49 3.26 18.10
C ASP A 456 -19.31 4.33 18.84
N ARG A 457 -19.08 5.62 18.51
CA ARG A 457 -19.89 6.71 19.09
C ARG A 457 -21.37 6.63 18.70
N GLN A 458 -21.69 6.17 17.50
CA GLN A 458 -23.09 6.06 17.07
C GLN A 458 -23.82 4.90 17.76
N LEU A 459 -23.14 3.76 18.00
CA LEU A 459 -23.79 2.57 18.53
C LEU A 459 -23.79 2.50 20.06
N MET A 460 -22.77 3.08 20.70
CA MET A 460 -22.66 3.09 22.18
C MET A 460 -23.28 4.33 22.84
N GLY A 461 -23.64 5.39 22.06
CA GLY A 461 -24.21 6.64 22.56
C GLY A 461 -23.14 7.58 23.02
#